data_5d3a3e7a4c9118e0221181bbe011c907
#
_entry.id   5d3a3e7a4c9118e0221181bbe011c907
#
_cell.length_a   1.000
_cell.length_b   1.000
_cell.length_c   1.000
_cell.angle_alpha   90.00
_cell.angle_beta   90.00
_cell.angle_gamma   90.00
#
_symmetry.space_group_name_H-M   'P 1'
#
loop_
_entity.id
_entity.type
_entity.pdbx_description
1 polymer ?
#
loop_
_entity_poly.entity_id
_entity_poly.type
_entity_poly.pdbx_seq_one_letter_code
_entity_poly.pdbx_strand_id
1 'polypeptide(L)'
;MQAEKSDILKRLAYIEGHLKGIRRMVEEDQYCVDILKQTYAVKRAIDKMEGLLLSGHLNGCVREGFQDGREQQVIDELSELFEMSRR
;
A
#
# COMPACT_ATOMS: atom_id res chain seq x y z
N MET A 1 -6.83 -7.56 10.14
CA MET A 1 -6.50 -7.35 8.71
C MET A 1 -7.02 -8.55 7.92
N GLN A 2 -7.76 -8.29 6.85
CA GLN A 2 -8.41 -9.34 6.05
C GLN A 2 -7.56 -9.82 4.87
N ALA A 3 -6.54 -9.08 4.48
CA ALA A 3 -5.61 -9.53 3.45
C ALA A 3 -4.71 -10.64 4.00
N GLU A 4 -4.15 -11.46 3.12
CA GLU A 4 -3.23 -12.52 3.51
C GLU A 4 -1.95 -11.93 4.13
N LYS A 5 -1.78 -12.14 5.42
CA LYS A 5 -0.69 -11.53 6.20
C LYS A 5 0.69 -11.89 5.65
N SER A 6 0.90 -13.17 5.32
CA SER A 6 2.21 -13.61 4.82
C SER A 6 2.56 -12.97 3.48
N ASP A 7 1.58 -12.78 2.61
CA ASP A 7 1.79 -12.12 1.32
C ASP A 7 2.15 -10.64 1.51
N ILE A 8 1.43 -9.95 2.39
CA ILE A 8 1.70 -8.54 2.68
C ILE A 8 3.11 -8.39 3.28
N LEU A 9 3.50 -9.26 4.21
CA LEU A 9 4.83 -9.22 4.82
C LEU A 9 5.95 -9.47 3.81
N LYS A 10 5.76 -10.38 2.86
CA LYS A 10 6.73 -10.60 1.77
C LYS A 10 6.91 -9.36 0.92
N ARG A 11 5.81 -8.70 0.58
CA ARG A 11 5.84 -7.47 -0.21
C ARG A 11 6.50 -6.34 0.53
N LEU A 12 6.25 -6.21 1.84
CA LEU A 12 6.93 -5.22 2.68
C LEU A 12 8.43 -5.49 2.75
N ALA A 13 8.84 -6.74 2.90
CA ALA A 13 10.27 -7.09 2.93
C ALA A 13 10.94 -6.70 1.62
N TYR A 14 10.30 -6.94 0.48
CA TYR A 14 10.79 -6.52 -0.83
C TYR A 14 10.94 -5.00 -0.91
N ILE A 15 9.91 -4.26 -0.47
CA ILE A 15 9.91 -2.79 -0.49
C ILE A 15 11.03 -2.25 0.42
N GLU A 16 11.19 -2.81 1.61
CA GLU A 16 12.25 -2.41 2.54
C GLU A 16 13.63 -2.62 1.93
N GLY A 17 13.86 -3.78 1.31
CA GLY A 17 15.12 -4.06 0.63
C GLY A 17 15.39 -3.11 -0.53
N HIS A 18 14.35 -2.79 -1.29
CA HIS A 18 14.44 -1.85 -2.41
C HIS A 18 14.78 -0.44 -1.92
N LEU A 19 14.15 -0.01 -0.82
CA LEU A 19 14.46 1.29 -0.19
C LEU A 19 15.91 1.36 0.29
N LYS A 20 16.44 0.28 0.86
CA LYS A 20 17.85 0.22 1.26
C LYS A 20 18.78 0.38 0.05
N GLY A 21 18.41 -0.21 -1.08
CA GLY A 21 19.14 -0.06 -2.32
C GLY A 21 19.13 1.38 -2.82
N ILE A 22 17.97 2.03 -2.76
CA ILE A 22 17.84 3.44 -3.14
C ILE A 22 18.69 4.33 -2.22
N ARG A 23 18.69 4.06 -0.92
CA ARG A 23 19.52 4.79 0.03
C ARG A 23 21.00 4.71 -0.36
N ARG A 24 21.45 3.51 -0.71
CA ARG A 24 22.85 3.32 -1.15
C ARG A 24 23.15 4.12 -2.40
N MET A 25 22.22 4.14 -3.36
CA MET A 25 22.40 4.93 -4.58
C MET A 25 22.56 6.42 -4.28
N VAL A 26 21.77 6.93 -3.33
CA VAL A 26 21.86 8.32 -2.90
C VAL A 26 23.19 8.57 -2.19
N GLU A 27 23.60 7.67 -1.30
CA GLU A 27 24.88 7.79 -0.58
C GLU A 27 26.08 7.78 -1.53
N GLU A 28 25.97 7.05 -2.65
CA GLU A 28 27.02 6.94 -3.66
C GLU A 28 26.91 8.01 -4.75
N ASP A 29 26.02 8.97 -4.60
CA ASP A 29 25.79 10.03 -5.57
C ASP A 29 25.55 9.54 -6.99
N GLN A 30 24.80 8.43 -7.13
CA GLN A 30 24.47 7.90 -8.44
C GLN A 30 23.58 8.88 -9.22
N TYR A 31 23.49 8.68 -10.52
CA TYR A 31 22.75 9.57 -11.39
C TYR A 31 21.29 9.67 -10.98
N CYS A 32 20.79 10.91 -10.86
CA CYS A 32 19.46 11.15 -10.28
C CYS A 32 18.33 10.49 -11.08
N VAL A 33 18.45 10.37 -12.39
CA VAL A 33 17.44 9.69 -13.21
C VAL A 33 17.34 8.21 -12.85
N ASP A 34 18.48 7.57 -12.59
CA ASP A 34 18.48 6.15 -12.18
C ASP A 34 17.83 5.98 -10.81
N ILE A 35 18.09 6.91 -9.90
CA ILE A 35 17.44 6.89 -8.57
C ILE A 35 15.92 7.07 -8.72
N LEU A 36 15.48 8.03 -9.56
CA LEU A 36 14.07 8.25 -9.81
C LEU A 36 13.37 7.02 -10.38
N LYS A 37 14.02 6.32 -11.32
CA LYS A 37 13.47 5.07 -11.86
C LYS A 37 13.22 4.04 -10.76
N GLN A 38 14.14 3.96 -9.80
CA GLN A 38 13.99 3.05 -8.67
C GLN A 38 12.86 3.49 -7.73
N THR A 39 12.72 4.81 -7.48
CA THR A 39 11.60 5.28 -6.65
C THR A 39 10.26 5.02 -7.30
N TYR A 40 10.16 5.16 -8.62
CA TYR A 40 8.93 4.84 -9.34
C TYR A 40 8.57 3.36 -9.22
N ALA A 41 9.57 2.49 -9.25
CA ALA A 41 9.36 1.06 -9.06
C ALA A 41 8.84 0.74 -7.65
N VAL A 42 9.38 1.41 -6.63
CA VAL A 42 8.90 1.25 -5.24
C VAL A 42 7.46 1.73 -5.11
N LYS A 43 7.12 2.87 -5.72
CA LYS A 43 5.74 3.38 -5.71
C LYS A 43 4.77 2.36 -6.29
N ARG A 44 5.12 1.74 -7.42
CA ARG A 44 4.27 0.71 -8.03
C ARG A 44 4.11 -0.50 -7.11
N ALA A 45 5.17 -0.89 -6.41
CA ALA A 45 5.10 -2.00 -5.46
C ALA A 45 4.17 -1.67 -4.28
N ILE A 46 4.23 -0.44 -3.79
CA ILE A 46 3.35 0.04 -2.73
C ILE A 46 1.90 0.08 -3.23
N ASP A 47 1.66 0.61 -4.42
CA ASP A 47 0.32 0.66 -5.01
C ASP A 47 -0.30 -0.74 -5.10
N LYS A 48 0.49 -1.72 -5.53
CA LYS A 48 0.01 -3.09 -5.64
C LYS A 48 -0.34 -3.68 -4.27
N MET A 49 0.48 -3.43 -3.28
CA MET A 49 0.22 -3.86 -1.90
C MET A 49 -1.05 -3.20 -1.35
N GLU A 50 -1.22 -1.91 -1.60
CA GLU A 50 -2.42 -1.17 -1.19
C GLU A 50 -3.68 -1.77 -1.82
N GLY A 51 -3.60 -2.13 -3.11
CA GLY A 51 -4.71 -2.77 -3.80
C GLY A 51 -5.12 -4.09 -3.14
N LEU A 52 -4.14 -4.88 -2.72
CA LEU A 52 -4.41 -6.14 -2.02
C LEU A 52 -5.03 -5.90 -0.65
N LEU A 53 -4.54 -4.90 0.08
CA LEU A 53 -5.11 -4.53 1.38
C LEU A 53 -6.55 -4.05 1.23
N LEU A 54 -6.81 -3.18 0.25
CA LEU A 54 -8.14 -2.68 -0.01
C LEU A 54 -9.10 -3.79 -0.42
N SER A 55 -8.67 -4.68 -1.31
CA SER A 55 -9.48 -5.82 -1.74
C SER A 55 -9.86 -6.71 -0.55
N GLY A 56 -8.91 -7.02 0.33
CA GLY A 56 -9.17 -7.77 1.55
C GLY A 56 -10.14 -7.06 2.47
N HIS A 57 -9.99 -5.75 2.62
CA HIS A 57 -10.87 -4.93 3.44
C HIS A 57 -12.31 -4.94 2.90
N LEU A 58 -12.46 -4.77 1.58
CA LEU A 58 -13.79 -4.79 0.93
C LEU A 58 -14.49 -6.15 1.07
N ASN A 59 -13.73 -7.24 0.88
CA ASN A 59 -14.29 -8.58 0.94
C ASN A 59 -14.54 -9.09 2.36
N GLY A 60 -13.88 -8.49 3.36
CA GLY A 60 -14.02 -8.90 4.76
C GLY A 60 -14.70 -7.82 5.59
N CYS A 61 -13.93 -6.82 6.03
CA CYS A 61 -14.38 -5.82 6.99
C CYS A 61 -15.61 -5.04 6.52
N VAL A 62 -15.65 -4.63 5.25
CA VAL A 62 -16.77 -3.87 4.70
C VAL A 62 -18.03 -4.73 4.67
N ARG A 63 -17.91 -5.94 4.16
CA ARG A 63 -19.04 -6.87 4.08
C ARG A 63 -19.61 -7.17 5.48
N GLU A 64 -18.72 -7.45 6.44
CA GLU A 64 -19.12 -7.69 7.83
C GLU A 64 -19.79 -6.47 8.44
N GLY A 65 -19.25 -5.28 8.17
CA GLY A 65 -19.82 -4.05 8.68
C GLY A 65 -21.25 -3.83 8.23
N PHE A 66 -21.56 -4.13 6.97
CA PHE A 66 -22.94 -4.06 6.46
C PHE A 66 -23.85 -5.07 7.13
N GLN A 67 -23.34 -6.28 7.38
CA GLN A 67 -24.12 -7.34 8.04
C GLN A 67 -24.40 -7.00 9.50
N ASP A 68 -23.46 -6.31 10.16
CA ASP A 68 -23.54 -5.98 11.59
C ASP A 68 -24.23 -4.64 11.88
N GLY A 69 -24.74 -3.96 10.86
CA GLY A 69 -25.39 -2.66 11.04
C GLY A 69 -24.44 -1.48 11.23
N ARG A 70 -23.18 -1.63 10.82
CA ARG A 70 -22.17 -0.56 10.90
C ARG A 70 -21.94 0.12 9.54
N GLU A 71 -22.96 0.17 8.71
CA GLU A 71 -22.87 0.68 7.33
C GLU A 71 -22.30 2.10 7.28
N GLN A 72 -22.77 2.98 8.17
CA GLN A 72 -22.36 4.38 8.13
C GLN A 72 -20.86 4.51 8.46
N GLN A 73 -20.37 3.74 9.44
CA GLN A 73 -18.96 3.73 9.79
C GLN A 73 -18.12 3.28 8.61
N VAL A 74 -18.54 2.21 7.94
CA VAL A 74 -17.84 1.67 6.78
C VAL A 74 -17.78 2.67 5.64
N ILE A 75 -18.92 3.34 5.36
CA ILE A 75 -19.00 4.36 4.31
C ILE A 75 -18.10 5.54 4.63
N ASP A 76 -18.10 6.00 5.87
CA ASP A 76 -17.25 7.13 6.28
C ASP A 76 -15.78 6.80 6.12
N GLU A 77 -15.36 5.59 6.50
CA GLU A 77 -13.98 5.15 6.35
C GLU A 77 -13.55 5.07 4.88
N LEU A 78 -14.42 4.53 4.02
CA LEU A 78 -14.12 4.46 2.58
C LEU A 78 -14.06 5.85 1.97
N SER A 79 -14.95 6.75 2.37
CA SER A 79 -14.93 8.14 1.90
C SER A 79 -13.64 8.85 2.27
N GLU A 80 -13.16 8.63 3.49
CA GLU A 80 -11.87 9.18 3.94
C GLU A 80 -10.72 8.66 3.11
N LEU A 81 -10.70 7.35 2.83
CA LEU A 81 -9.66 6.74 1.99
C LEU A 81 -9.65 7.33 0.58
N PHE A 82 -10.83 7.53 -0.01
CA PHE A 82 -10.94 8.16 -1.33
C PHE A 82 -10.39 9.58 -1.33
N GLU A 83 -10.71 10.36 -0.29
CA GLU A 83 -10.18 11.73 -0.16
C GLU A 83 -8.66 11.73 -0.07
N MET A 84 -8.10 10.82 0.72
CA MET A 84 -6.64 10.70 0.87
C MET A 84 -5.97 10.32 -0.45
N SER A 85 -6.58 9.45 -1.23
CA SER A 85 -6.02 8.98 -2.50
C SER A 85 -6.00 10.06 -3.58
N ARG A 86 -6.77 11.12 -3.42
CA ARG A 86 -6.87 12.24 -4.37
C ARG A 86 -5.88 13.37 -4.12
N ARG A 87 -5.12 13.28 -3.04
CA ARG A 87 -4.13 14.31 -2.65
C ARG A 87 -2.80 14.15 -3.36
#